data_508745cfe61e44e07a5cbdb91ab25144
#
_entry.id   508745cfe61e44e07a5cbdb91ab25144
#
_cell.length_a   1.000
_cell.length_b   1.000
_cell.length_c   1.000
_cell.angle_alpha   90.00
_cell.angle_beta   90.00
_cell.angle_gamma   90.00
#
_symmetry.space_group_name_H-M   'P 1'
#
loop_
_entity.id
_entity.type
_entity.pdbx_description
1 polymer ?
#
loop_
_entity_poly.entity_id
_entity_poly.type
_entity_poly.pdbx_seq_one_letter_code
_entity_poly.pdbx_strand_id
1 'polypeptide(L)'
;HERLMGSEMCIRDRYADRLLNDLDKLDWPEKVKKMQTEWIGRSYGAEVDFKVDGRDDVITVYTTRPDTLHGATFMVLSPEHALAQSLATPENADAVAKYIAEAANKSNVDRMQSKEKTGVFTGSYAVNPLNGALVPIWLSDYVLADYGTGAIMCVPAHDDRDFEFAKKFNIPIIQVIAKDGKEIENMTEAYTEAAGTMINSGEWNGMESSVLKKEAPAMIEKMGFG
;
A
#
# COMPACT_ATOMS: atom_id res chain seq x y z
N HIS A 1 -1.59 -1.52 -32.37
CA HIS A 1 -1.87 -0.49 -31.37
C HIS A 1 -1.29 -0.82 -29.97
N GLU A 2 -1.42 -2.05 -29.50
CA GLU A 2 -0.89 -2.47 -28.17
C GLU A 2 0.65 -2.40 -28.07
N ARG A 3 1.38 -2.70 -29.16
CA ARG A 3 2.84 -2.59 -29.16
C ARG A 3 3.36 -1.14 -29.05
N LEU A 4 2.63 -0.16 -29.58
CA LEU A 4 3.01 1.25 -29.52
C LEU A 4 2.75 1.82 -28.11
N MET A 5 1.66 1.44 -27.45
CA MET A 5 1.35 1.90 -26.10
C MET A 5 2.35 1.41 -25.05
N GLY A 6 2.74 0.14 -25.07
CA GLY A 6 3.77 -0.39 -24.18
C GLY A 6 5.14 0.24 -24.41
N SER A 7 5.51 0.54 -25.67
CA SER A 7 6.77 1.21 -26.02
C SER A 7 6.81 2.67 -25.53
N GLU A 8 5.70 3.40 -25.65
CA GLU A 8 5.62 4.79 -25.18
C GLU A 8 5.63 4.91 -23.66
N MET A 9 5.02 4.00 -22.94
CA MET A 9 5.09 3.95 -21.46
C MET A 9 6.53 3.71 -21.00
N CYS A 10 7.23 2.71 -21.54
CA CYS A 10 8.63 2.43 -21.23
C CYS A 10 9.56 3.62 -21.54
N ILE A 11 9.29 4.38 -22.61
CA ILE A 11 10.07 5.57 -22.97
C ILE A 11 9.83 6.68 -21.94
N ARG A 12 8.60 6.96 -21.55
CA ARG A 12 8.27 8.01 -20.56
C ARG A 12 8.89 7.68 -19.19
N ASP A 13 8.79 6.47 -18.73
CA ASP A 13 9.34 6.04 -17.44
C ASP A 13 10.86 6.19 -17.41
N ARG A 14 11.54 5.81 -18.50
CA ARG A 14 13.00 5.96 -18.63
C ARG A 14 13.47 7.43 -18.52
N TYR A 15 12.65 8.39 -18.93
CA TYR A 15 12.99 9.81 -18.95
C TYR A 15 12.38 10.60 -17.79
N ALA A 16 11.59 10.00 -16.92
CA ALA A 16 10.93 10.70 -15.82
C ALA A 16 11.92 11.48 -14.94
N ASP A 17 12.99 10.84 -14.50
CA ASP A 17 14.05 11.48 -13.71
C ASP A 17 14.76 12.60 -14.45
N ARG A 18 15.04 12.39 -15.74
CA ARG A 18 15.67 13.42 -16.58
C ARG A 18 14.75 14.62 -16.75
N LEU A 19 13.47 14.39 -16.99
CA LEU A 19 12.47 15.46 -17.11
C LEU A 19 12.41 16.31 -15.85
N LEU A 20 12.42 15.69 -14.66
CA LEU A 20 12.47 16.41 -13.39
C LEU A 20 13.76 17.21 -13.21
N ASN A 21 14.91 16.60 -13.46
CA ASN A 21 16.21 17.21 -13.27
C ASN A 21 16.48 18.35 -14.28
N ASP A 22 15.87 18.29 -15.47
CA ASP A 22 16.03 19.30 -16.51
C ASP A 22 15.08 20.50 -16.32
N LEU A 23 14.06 20.42 -15.45
CA LEU A 23 13.15 21.53 -15.14
C LEU A 23 13.89 22.76 -14.61
N ASP A 24 14.95 22.57 -13.82
CA ASP A 24 15.74 23.67 -13.25
C ASP A 24 16.51 24.45 -14.32
N LYS A 25 16.78 23.83 -15.48
CA LYS A 25 17.48 24.44 -16.61
C LYS A 25 16.55 25.27 -17.50
N LEU A 26 15.24 25.19 -17.29
CA LEU A 26 14.25 25.89 -18.08
C LEU A 26 13.93 27.26 -17.47
N ASP A 27 13.83 28.28 -18.31
CA ASP A 27 13.33 29.60 -17.91
C ASP A 27 11.78 29.60 -17.91
N TRP A 28 11.23 28.78 -17.02
CA TRP A 28 9.77 28.66 -16.83
C TRP A 28 9.35 29.26 -15.50
N PRO A 29 8.12 29.81 -15.41
CA PRO A 29 7.57 30.25 -14.14
C PRO A 29 7.57 29.11 -13.10
N GLU A 30 7.93 29.41 -11.86
CA GLU A 30 8.01 28.43 -10.77
C GLU A 30 6.71 27.63 -10.57
N LYS A 31 5.55 28.28 -10.78
CA LYS A 31 4.25 27.61 -10.73
C LYS A 31 4.16 26.47 -11.76
N VAL A 32 4.70 26.66 -12.97
CA VAL A 32 4.68 25.66 -14.04
C VAL A 32 5.65 24.52 -13.72
N LYS A 33 6.87 24.85 -13.24
CA LYS A 33 7.85 23.85 -12.80
C LYS A 33 7.25 22.97 -11.69
N LYS A 34 6.61 23.58 -10.69
CA LYS A 34 5.94 22.85 -9.62
C LYS A 34 4.84 21.93 -10.14
N MET A 35 3.99 22.41 -11.05
CA MET A 35 2.95 21.57 -11.67
C MET A 35 3.54 20.38 -12.41
N GLN A 36 4.65 20.54 -13.14
CA GLN A 36 5.32 19.45 -13.85
C GLN A 36 5.94 18.45 -12.87
N THR A 37 6.59 18.95 -11.82
CA THR A 37 7.18 18.11 -10.76
C THR A 37 6.11 17.26 -10.07
N GLU A 38 4.97 17.85 -9.72
CA GLU A 38 3.85 17.14 -9.11
C GLU A 38 3.18 16.15 -10.08
N TRP A 39 3.11 16.48 -11.37
CA TRP A 39 2.56 15.60 -12.39
C TRP A 39 3.43 14.38 -12.67
N ILE A 40 4.75 14.55 -12.76
CA ILE A 40 5.71 13.45 -12.96
C ILE A 40 5.78 12.61 -11.68
N GLY A 41 5.74 13.24 -10.49
CA GLY A 41 5.54 12.61 -9.21
C GLY A 41 6.64 11.62 -8.83
N ARG A 42 7.83 12.12 -8.41
CA ARG A 42 8.79 11.23 -7.76
C ARG A 42 8.30 10.93 -6.34
N SER A 43 8.00 9.68 -6.05
CA SER A 43 7.67 9.22 -4.70
C SER A 43 8.87 8.50 -4.07
N TYR A 44 9.06 8.71 -2.78
CA TYR A 44 10.05 8.01 -1.98
C TYR A 44 9.30 7.10 -1.01
N GLY A 45 9.76 5.86 -0.90
CA GLY A 45 9.15 4.87 -0.04
C GLY A 45 10.12 3.73 0.26
N ALA A 46 9.58 2.65 0.78
CA ALA A 46 10.31 1.41 1.02
C ALA A 46 9.57 0.24 0.37
N GLU A 47 10.31 -0.72 -0.12
CA GLU A 47 9.81 -2.07 -0.32
C GLU A 47 9.87 -2.79 1.02
N VAL A 48 8.88 -3.60 1.33
CA VAL A 48 8.79 -4.34 2.58
C VAL A 48 8.34 -5.76 2.29
N ASP A 49 9.10 -6.72 2.76
CA ASP A 49 8.87 -8.14 2.58
C ASP A 49 8.06 -8.74 3.74
N PHE A 50 6.91 -9.25 3.41
CA PHE A 50 6.04 -9.99 4.33
C PHE A 50 6.10 -11.47 4.02
N LYS A 51 6.57 -12.29 4.95
CA LYS A 51 6.54 -13.75 4.81
C LYS A 51 5.11 -14.24 4.97
N VAL A 52 4.69 -15.17 4.13
CA VAL A 52 3.41 -15.84 4.29
C VAL A 52 3.54 -16.88 5.41
N ASP A 53 2.61 -16.85 6.37
CA ASP A 53 2.63 -17.76 7.50
C ASP A 53 2.49 -19.22 7.05
N GLY A 54 3.38 -20.08 7.57
CA GLY A 54 3.41 -21.51 7.21
C GLY A 54 3.88 -21.84 5.79
N ARG A 55 4.43 -20.85 5.03
CA ARG A 55 4.90 -21.05 3.64
C ARG A 55 6.24 -20.35 3.42
N ASP A 56 6.94 -20.73 2.34
CA ASP A 56 8.18 -20.07 1.91
C ASP A 56 7.93 -18.83 1.04
N ASP A 57 6.67 -18.55 0.71
CA ASP A 57 6.29 -17.40 -0.11
C ASP A 57 6.54 -16.08 0.63
N VAL A 58 6.98 -15.07 -0.11
CA VAL A 58 7.17 -13.69 0.35
C VAL A 58 6.34 -12.77 -0.52
N ILE A 59 5.64 -11.84 0.10
CA ILE A 59 4.89 -10.79 -0.57
C ILE A 59 5.61 -9.47 -0.32
N THR A 60 6.20 -8.91 -1.37
CA THR A 60 6.83 -7.58 -1.32
C THR A 60 5.78 -6.51 -1.59
N VAL A 61 5.69 -5.51 -0.73
CA VAL A 61 4.84 -4.33 -0.92
C VAL A 61 5.70 -3.07 -1.03
N TYR A 62 5.30 -2.14 -1.89
CA TYR A 62 5.88 -0.80 -1.89
C TYR A 62 4.99 0.15 -1.12
N THR A 63 5.58 0.91 -0.18
CA THR A 63 4.85 1.90 0.60
C THR A 63 5.56 3.25 0.66
N THR A 64 4.81 4.33 0.54
CA THR A 64 5.28 5.70 0.80
C THR A 64 5.12 6.12 2.27
N ARG A 65 4.54 5.21 3.10
CA ARG A 65 4.29 5.41 4.52
C ARG A 65 4.90 4.28 5.36
N PRO A 66 6.23 4.05 5.26
CA PRO A 66 6.90 3.01 6.06
C PRO A 66 6.80 3.27 7.57
N ASP A 67 6.60 4.51 7.97
CA ASP A 67 6.34 4.94 9.34
C ASP A 67 5.11 4.27 9.97
N THR A 68 4.12 3.88 9.16
CA THR A 68 2.86 3.30 9.66
C THR A 68 2.84 1.77 9.71
N LEU A 69 3.94 1.09 9.42
CA LEU A 69 4.02 -0.36 9.27
C LEU A 69 3.52 -1.15 10.50
N HIS A 70 3.69 -0.62 11.71
CA HIS A 70 3.13 -1.22 12.95
C HIS A 70 1.59 -1.26 12.96
N GLY A 71 0.95 -0.35 12.23
CA GLY A 71 -0.51 -0.25 12.10
C GLY A 71 -1.10 -1.07 10.95
N ALA A 72 -0.29 -1.84 10.23
CA ALA A 72 -0.77 -2.72 9.18
C ALA A 72 -1.56 -3.88 9.82
N THR A 73 -2.87 -3.91 9.58
CA THR A 73 -3.79 -4.91 10.14
C THR A 73 -4.32 -5.89 9.12
N PHE A 74 -4.11 -5.65 7.84
CA PHE A 74 -4.40 -6.58 6.75
C PHE A 74 -3.55 -6.25 5.52
N MET A 75 -3.54 -7.16 4.57
CA MET A 75 -2.86 -7.02 3.29
C MET A 75 -3.86 -7.27 2.17
N VAL A 76 -3.72 -6.55 1.07
CA VAL A 76 -4.55 -6.75 -0.12
C VAL A 76 -3.67 -6.96 -1.34
N LEU A 77 -3.98 -8.02 -2.08
CA LEU A 77 -3.39 -8.31 -3.39
C LEU A 77 -4.41 -8.04 -4.49
N SER A 78 -3.92 -7.66 -5.65
CA SER A 78 -4.76 -7.64 -6.85
C SER A 78 -5.25 -9.05 -7.19
N PRO A 79 -6.44 -9.21 -7.77
CA PRO A 79 -6.93 -10.52 -8.24
C PRO A 79 -6.01 -11.18 -9.27
N GLU A 80 -5.21 -10.41 -9.99
CA GLU A 80 -4.25 -10.85 -11.01
C GLU A 80 -2.86 -11.18 -10.44
N HIS A 81 -2.63 -10.98 -9.16
CA HIS A 81 -1.34 -11.25 -8.54
C HIS A 81 -0.97 -12.74 -8.67
N ALA A 82 0.31 -13.03 -8.92
CA ALA A 82 0.79 -14.39 -9.17
C ALA A 82 0.45 -15.39 -8.03
N LEU A 83 0.40 -14.91 -6.80
CA LEU A 83 0.07 -15.72 -5.62
C LEU A 83 -1.44 -15.76 -5.31
N ALA A 84 -2.29 -14.96 -5.98
CA ALA A 84 -3.69 -14.79 -5.60
C ALA A 84 -4.44 -16.13 -5.43
N GLN A 85 -4.31 -17.03 -6.39
CA GLN A 85 -5.00 -18.31 -6.34
C GLN A 85 -4.33 -19.31 -5.37
N SER A 86 -2.99 -19.31 -5.30
CA SER A 86 -2.24 -20.25 -4.47
C SER A 86 -2.34 -19.96 -2.97
N LEU A 87 -2.70 -18.73 -2.59
CA LEU A 87 -2.92 -18.31 -1.21
C LEU A 87 -4.30 -18.73 -0.67
N ALA A 88 -5.21 -19.17 -1.53
CA ALA A 88 -6.51 -19.62 -1.09
C ALA A 88 -6.39 -20.93 -0.29
N THR A 89 -6.90 -20.93 0.94
CA THR A 89 -7.07 -22.20 1.67
C THR A 89 -8.17 -23.04 1.05
N PRO A 90 -8.21 -24.36 1.28
CA PRO A 90 -9.25 -25.22 0.71
C PRO A 90 -10.67 -24.71 0.95
N GLU A 91 -10.93 -24.13 2.13
CA GLU A 91 -12.24 -23.60 2.52
C GLU A 91 -12.61 -22.32 1.74
N ASN A 92 -11.63 -21.57 1.28
CA ASN A 92 -11.82 -20.29 0.57
C ASN A 92 -11.59 -20.39 -0.94
N ALA A 93 -11.13 -21.54 -1.45
CA ALA A 93 -10.72 -21.73 -2.84
C ALA A 93 -11.81 -21.36 -3.86
N ASP A 94 -13.05 -21.81 -3.64
CA ASP A 94 -14.17 -21.52 -4.53
C ASP A 94 -14.53 -20.03 -4.54
N ALA A 95 -14.53 -19.39 -3.36
CA ALA A 95 -14.85 -17.98 -3.22
C ALA A 95 -13.77 -17.10 -3.89
N VAL A 96 -12.50 -17.47 -3.70
CA VAL A 96 -11.35 -16.79 -4.33
C VAL A 96 -11.39 -16.94 -5.84
N ALA A 97 -11.59 -18.17 -6.37
CA ALA A 97 -11.67 -18.41 -7.81
C ALA A 97 -12.81 -17.62 -8.46
N LYS A 98 -13.98 -17.60 -7.80
CA LYS A 98 -15.14 -16.81 -8.24
C LYS A 98 -14.81 -15.31 -8.28
N TYR A 99 -14.20 -14.79 -7.22
CA TYR A 99 -13.83 -13.36 -7.14
C TYR A 99 -12.83 -12.96 -8.24
N ILE A 100 -11.80 -13.78 -8.48
CA ILE A 100 -10.83 -13.57 -9.56
C ILE A 100 -11.53 -13.50 -10.93
N ALA A 101 -12.45 -14.44 -11.20
CA ALA A 101 -13.21 -14.48 -12.45
C ALA A 101 -14.14 -13.24 -12.62
N GLU A 102 -14.78 -12.79 -11.54
CA GLU A 102 -15.61 -11.58 -11.55
C GLU A 102 -14.78 -10.31 -11.77
N ALA A 103 -13.62 -10.22 -11.12
CA ALA A 103 -12.70 -9.10 -11.25
C ALA A 103 -12.13 -8.99 -12.68
N ALA A 104 -11.83 -10.11 -13.33
CA ALA A 104 -11.33 -10.15 -14.71
C ALA A 104 -12.31 -9.55 -15.74
N ASN A 105 -13.59 -9.49 -15.43
CA ASN A 105 -14.61 -8.90 -16.30
C ASN A 105 -14.76 -7.37 -16.12
N LYS A 106 -14.05 -6.75 -15.17
CA LYS A 106 -14.09 -5.31 -14.90
C LYS A 106 -12.89 -4.62 -15.54
N SER A 107 -13.10 -3.47 -16.18
CA SER A 107 -11.98 -2.65 -16.63
C SER A 107 -11.31 -1.92 -15.44
N ASN A 108 -10.03 -1.54 -15.59
CA ASN A 108 -9.33 -0.76 -14.58
C ASN A 108 -10.05 0.58 -14.27
N VAL A 109 -10.71 1.16 -15.25
CA VAL A 109 -11.48 2.40 -15.07
C VAL A 109 -12.69 2.15 -14.18
N ASP A 110 -13.45 1.06 -14.42
CA ASP A 110 -14.61 0.70 -13.62
C ASP A 110 -14.20 0.42 -12.16
N ARG A 111 -13.07 -0.28 -11.97
CA ARG A 111 -12.51 -0.57 -10.64
C ARG A 111 -12.15 0.71 -9.88
N MET A 112 -11.48 1.67 -10.54
CA MET A 112 -11.09 2.95 -9.94
C MET A 112 -12.28 3.85 -9.61
N GLN A 113 -13.36 3.78 -10.37
CA GLN A 113 -14.58 4.57 -10.16
C GLN A 113 -15.56 3.95 -9.17
N SER A 114 -15.41 2.67 -8.88
CA SER A 114 -16.27 1.96 -7.93
C SER A 114 -16.12 2.53 -6.52
N LYS A 115 -17.24 3.01 -5.95
CA LYS A 115 -17.30 3.41 -4.55
C LYS A 115 -17.45 2.22 -3.60
N GLU A 116 -17.92 1.09 -4.12
CA GLU A 116 -18.10 -0.09 -3.30
C GLU A 116 -16.79 -0.83 -3.11
N LYS A 117 -16.37 -1.02 -1.86
CA LYS A 117 -15.22 -1.87 -1.52
C LYS A 117 -15.64 -3.33 -1.56
N THR A 118 -15.10 -4.08 -2.52
CA THR A 118 -15.30 -5.53 -2.61
C THR A 118 -14.01 -6.24 -2.27
N GLY A 119 -14.11 -7.47 -1.80
CA GLY A 119 -12.93 -8.27 -1.49
C GLY A 119 -13.30 -9.66 -1.02
N VAL A 120 -12.34 -10.57 -1.08
CA VAL A 120 -12.45 -11.94 -0.58
C VAL A 120 -11.24 -12.28 0.27
N PHE A 121 -11.48 -12.90 1.42
CA PHE A 121 -10.41 -13.41 2.27
C PHE A 121 -9.84 -14.70 1.68
N THR A 122 -8.52 -14.80 1.59
CA THR A 122 -7.85 -16.00 1.04
C THR A 122 -7.80 -17.16 2.01
N GLY A 123 -7.95 -16.91 3.31
CA GLY A 123 -7.70 -17.88 4.39
C GLY A 123 -6.25 -17.87 4.88
N SER A 124 -5.34 -17.25 4.16
CA SER A 124 -3.92 -17.16 4.51
C SER A 124 -3.59 -15.86 5.22
N TYR A 125 -2.47 -15.86 5.92
CA TYR A 125 -1.94 -14.72 6.66
C TYR A 125 -0.51 -14.42 6.24
N ALA A 126 -0.12 -13.16 6.34
CA ALA A 126 1.27 -12.74 6.26
C ALA A 126 1.77 -12.31 7.64
N VAL A 127 3.08 -12.36 7.86
CA VAL A 127 3.70 -11.95 9.11
C VAL A 127 4.23 -10.53 8.96
N ASN A 128 3.75 -9.61 9.78
CA ASN A 128 4.29 -8.26 9.83
C ASN A 128 5.75 -8.32 10.34
N PRO A 129 6.75 -7.88 9.54
CA PRO A 129 8.15 -8.08 9.88
C PRO A 129 8.61 -7.26 11.09
N LEU A 130 7.90 -6.19 11.49
CA LEU A 130 8.28 -5.36 12.64
C LEU A 130 7.80 -5.93 13.98
N ASN A 131 6.59 -6.48 14.02
CA ASN A 131 5.97 -6.87 15.30
C ASN A 131 5.55 -8.35 15.36
N GLY A 132 5.74 -9.09 14.26
CA GLY A 132 5.37 -10.51 14.17
C GLY A 132 3.87 -10.78 14.13
N ALA A 133 3.04 -9.75 14.02
CA ALA A 133 1.59 -9.92 13.97
C ALA A 133 1.16 -10.61 12.67
N LEU A 134 0.19 -11.52 12.78
CA LEU A 134 -0.44 -12.13 11.63
C LEU A 134 -1.47 -11.16 11.03
N VAL A 135 -1.29 -10.82 9.77
CA VAL A 135 -2.18 -9.95 9.00
C VAL A 135 -2.90 -10.77 7.93
N PRO A 136 -4.24 -10.80 7.90
CA PRO A 136 -5.00 -11.57 6.92
C PRO A 136 -4.76 -11.03 5.50
N ILE A 137 -4.64 -11.95 4.55
CA ILE A 137 -4.43 -11.64 3.13
C ILE A 137 -5.76 -11.69 2.41
N TRP A 138 -6.13 -10.56 1.79
CA TRP A 138 -7.35 -10.39 1.02
C TRP A 138 -7.03 -10.19 -0.46
N LEU A 139 -7.95 -10.52 -1.34
CA LEU A 139 -7.96 -10.03 -2.72
C LEU A 139 -9.00 -8.93 -2.84
N SER A 140 -8.66 -7.86 -3.54
CA SER A 140 -9.61 -6.80 -3.87
C SER A 140 -9.27 -6.13 -5.18
N ASP A 141 -10.31 -5.75 -5.91
CA ASP A 141 -10.23 -5.14 -7.24
C ASP A 141 -9.83 -3.65 -7.22
N TYR A 142 -9.72 -3.02 -6.05
CA TYR A 142 -9.17 -1.67 -5.95
C TYR A 142 -7.62 -1.64 -6.01
N VAL A 143 -6.95 -2.79 -5.85
CA VAL A 143 -5.51 -2.94 -6.08
C VAL A 143 -5.28 -3.39 -7.51
N LEU A 144 -4.46 -2.65 -8.26
CA LEU A 144 -4.15 -2.95 -9.65
C LEU A 144 -2.82 -3.68 -9.75
N ALA A 145 -2.74 -4.70 -10.62
CA ALA A 145 -1.54 -5.53 -10.78
C ALA A 145 -0.35 -4.78 -11.39
N ASP A 146 -0.62 -3.76 -12.18
CA ASP A 146 0.36 -2.92 -12.87
C ASP A 146 0.76 -1.68 -12.06
N TYR A 147 0.30 -1.56 -10.82
CA TYR A 147 0.70 -0.51 -9.89
C TYR A 147 1.54 -1.08 -8.74
N GLY A 148 2.82 -0.67 -8.68
CA GLY A 148 3.77 -1.20 -7.69
C GLY A 148 4.00 -2.70 -7.87
N THR A 149 3.86 -3.44 -6.79
CA THR A 149 4.03 -4.91 -6.75
C THR A 149 2.72 -5.67 -6.97
N GLY A 150 1.60 -4.98 -7.15
CA GLY A 150 0.27 -5.61 -7.16
C GLY A 150 -0.21 -6.07 -5.77
N ALA A 151 0.51 -5.67 -4.72
CA ALA A 151 0.18 -5.93 -3.33
C ALA A 151 0.38 -4.67 -2.48
N ILE A 152 -0.46 -4.48 -1.49
CA ILE A 152 -0.37 -3.36 -0.55
C ILE A 152 -0.52 -3.85 0.90
N MET A 153 0.21 -3.25 1.81
CA MET A 153 -0.11 -3.29 3.22
C MET A 153 -1.21 -2.25 3.52
N CYS A 154 -2.15 -2.58 4.36
CA CYS A 154 -3.28 -1.72 4.68
C CYS A 154 -3.24 -1.24 6.12
N VAL A 155 -3.34 0.09 6.28
CA VAL A 155 -3.27 0.75 7.58
C VAL A 155 -4.55 1.56 7.81
N PRO A 156 -5.63 0.91 8.24
CA PRO A 156 -6.96 1.52 8.27
C PRO A 156 -7.07 2.75 9.17
N ALA A 157 -6.23 2.88 10.18
CA ALA A 157 -6.22 4.08 11.00
C ALA A 157 -5.72 5.34 10.27
N HIS A 158 -5.00 5.18 9.13
CA HIS A 158 -4.30 6.27 8.45
C HIS A 158 -4.54 6.37 6.93
N ASP A 159 -5.46 5.57 6.40
CA ASP A 159 -5.93 5.64 5.00
C ASP A 159 -7.45 5.44 4.95
N ASP A 160 -8.16 6.35 4.29
CA ASP A 160 -9.63 6.33 4.22
C ASP A 160 -10.17 5.08 3.50
N ARG A 161 -9.47 4.61 2.46
CA ARG A 161 -9.90 3.41 1.70
C ARG A 161 -9.75 2.17 2.53
N ASP A 162 -8.64 2.06 3.26
CA ASP A 162 -8.37 0.95 4.16
C ASP A 162 -9.33 0.98 5.35
N PHE A 163 -9.68 2.18 5.85
CA PHE A 163 -10.65 2.36 6.92
C PHE A 163 -12.03 1.85 6.52
N GLU A 164 -12.53 2.26 5.34
CA GLU A 164 -13.81 1.79 4.81
C GLU A 164 -13.83 0.27 4.64
N PHE A 165 -12.73 -0.30 4.11
CA PHE A 165 -12.59 -1.73 3.94
C PHE A 165 -12.59 -2.46 5.30
N ALA A 166 -11.79 -1.99 6.24
CA ALA A 166 -11.71 -2.58 7.58
C ALA A 166 -13.05 -2.54 8.31
N LYS A 167 -13.81 -1.44 8.21
CA LYS A 167 -15.17 -1.34 8.76
C LYS A 167 -16.13 -2.31 8.11
N LYS A 168 -16.09 -2.46 6.77
CA LYS A 168 -16.96 -3.38 6.04
C LYS A 168 -16.71 -4.84 6.42
N PHE A 169 -15.45 -5.23 6.57
CA PHE A 169 -15.06 -6.62 6.82
C PHE A 169 -14.73 -6.91 8.29
N ASN A 170 -15.01 -5.96 9.19
CA ASN A 170 -14.78 -6.06 10.63
C ASN A 170 -13.31 -6.42 10.97
N ILE A 171 -12.36 -5.80 10.29
CA ILE A 171 -10.93 -5.94 10.53
C ILE A 171 -10.49 -4.94 11.62
N PRO A 172 -9.56 -5.30 12.51
CA PRO A 172 -9.05 -4.38 13.53
C PRO A 172 -8.44 -3.10 12.94
N ILE A 173 -8.64 -1.98 13.65
CA ILE A 173 -8.07 -0.68 13.31
C ILE A 173 -7.13 -0.30 14.45
N ILE A 174 -5.83 -0.13 14.14
CA ILE A 174 -4.78 0.20 15.12
C ILE A 174 -4.20 1.56 14.75
N GLN A 175 -4.42 2.56 15.58
CA GLN A 175 -3.85 3.89 15.41
C GLN A 175 -2.38 3.88 15.81
N VAL A 176 -1.49 4.34 14.93
CA VAL A 176 -0.05 4.41 15.17
C VAL A 176 0.52 5.82 15.10
N ILE A 177 -0.26 6.79 14.63
CA ILE A 177 0.08 8.20 14.66
C ILE A 177 -1.05 8.95 15.36
N ALA A 178 -0.71 9.74 16.36
CA ALA A 178 -1.69 10.49 17.12
C ALA A 178 -1.26 11.95 17.31
N LYS A 179 -2.22 12.85 17.29
CA LYS A 179 -1.99 14.23 17.70
C LYS A 179 -1.67 14.25 19.20
N ASP A 180 -0.58 14.88 19.54
CA ASP A 180 -0.12 15.00 20.94
C ASP A 180 0.05 13.66 21.68
N GLY A 181 0.29 12.56 20.93
CA GLY A 181 0.51 11.23 21.50
C GLY A 181 -0.72 10.57 22.15
N LYS A 182 -1.92 11.08 21.88
CA LYS A 182 -3.17 10.55 22.45
C LYS A 182 -3.97 9.77 21.41
N GLU A 183 -4.26 8.51 21.72
CA GLU A 183 -5.10 7.65 20.91
C GLU A 183 -6.55 8.17 20.87
N ILE A 184 -7.19 8.03 19.69
CA ILE A 184 -8.58 8.37 19.49
C ILE A 184 -9.44 7.18 19.88
N GLU A 185 -10.21 7.32 20.94
CA GLU A 185 -11.21 6.31 21.31
C GLU A 185 -12.34 6.27 20.25
N ASN A 186 -12.67 5.07 19.77
CA ASN A 186 -13.76 4.86 18.78
C ASN A 186 -13.61 5.69 17.51
N MET A 187 -12.55 5.46 16.75
CA MET A 187 -12.33 6.10 15.44
C MET A 187 -13.56 5.93 14.52
N THR A 188 -14.10 7.04 14.05
CA THR A 188 -15.20 7.08 13.08
C THR A 188 -14.74 7.34 11.66
N GLU A 189 -13.50 7.82 11.49
CA GLU A 189 -12.81 8.11 10.25
C GLU A 189 -11.31 7.87 10.42
N ALA A 190 -10.58 7.74 9.32
CA ALA A 190 -9.13 7.60 9.37
C ALA A 190 -8.46 8.91 9.82
N TYR A 191 -7.40 8.80 10.60
CA TYR A 191 -6.53 9.93 10.92
C TYR A 191 -5.46 10.09 9.83
N THR A 192 -5.73 10.93 8.84
CA THR A 192 -4.89 11.11 7.64
C THR A 192 -3.86 12.23 7.76
N GLU A 193 -3.77 12.89 8.92
CA GLU A 193 -2.75 13.92 9.16
C GLU A 193 -1.34 13.35 9.01
N ALA A 194 -0.50 14.10 8.29
CA ALA A 194 0.87 13.64 7.97
C ALA A 194 1.83 13.72 9.16
N ALA A 195 1.52 14.53 10.16
CA ALA A 195 2.36 14.79 11.32
C ALA A 195 1.66 14.37 12.61
N GLY A 196 2.46 13.85 13.55
CA GLY A 196 1.99 13.42 14.86
C GLY A 196 3.04 12.56 15.56
N THR A 197 2.74 12.21 16.79
CA THR A 197 3.61 11.35 17.61
C THR A 197 3.25 9.88 17.39
N MET A 198 4.26 9.05 17.23
CA MET A 198 4.08 7.60 17.09
C MET A 198 3.58 6.99 18.41
N ILE A 199 2.54 6.16 18.31
CA ILE A 199 1.96 5.36 19.38
C ILE A 199 1.77 3.93 18.88
N ASN A 200 1.57 2.96 19.75
CA ASN A 200 1.34 1.55 19.40
C ASN A 200 2.38 0.98 18.39
N SER A 201 3.61 1.51 18.39
CA SER A 201 4.64 1.27 17.39
C SER A 201 5.95 0.75 17.97
N GLY A 202 5.89 0.06 19.11
CA GLY A 202 7.06 -0.55 19.74
C GLY A 202 8.18 0.46 20.03
N GLU A 203 9.37 0.20 19.48
CA GLU A 203 10.55 1.06 19.65
C GLU A 203 10.38 2.45 19.00
N TRP A 204 9.44 2.62 18.09
CA TRP A 204 9.16 3.89 17.43
C TRP A 204 8.21 4.79 18.23
N ASN A 205 7.66 4.32 19.37
CA ASN A 205 6.79 5.13 20.22
C ASN A 205 7.47 6.42 20.66
N GLY A 206 6.73 7.53 20.58
CA GLY A 206 7.23 8.85 20.96
C GLY A 206 8.01 9.58 19.87
N MET A 207 8.39 8.91 18.77
CA MET A 207 9.02 9.57 17.63
C MET A 207 8.02 10.44 16.87
N GLU A 208 8.52 11.47 16.22
CA GLU A 208 7.73 12.30 15.29
C GLU A 208 7.56 11.55 13.96
N SER A 209 6.32 11.36 13.51
CA SER A 209 6.03 10.59 12.29
C SER A 209 6.67 11.15 11.04
N SER A 210 6.80 12.47 10.94
CA SER A 210 7.45 13.16 9.81
C SER A 210 8.95 12.88 9.71
N VAL A 211 9.60 12.66 10.85
CA VAL A 211 11.02 12.26 10.94
C VAL A 211 11.14 10.78 10.62
N LEU A 212 10.34 9.95 11.30
CA LEU A 212 10.36 8.50 11.12
C LEU A 212 10.08 8.10 9.67
N LYS A 213 9.15 8.76 8.98
CA LYS A 213 8.86 8.52 7.56
C LYS A 213 10.11 8.61 6.68
N LYS A 214 11.07 9.46 7.02
CA LYS A 214 12.33 9.63 6.27
C LYS A 214 13.39 8.60 6.69
N GLU A 215 13.38 8.19 7.94
CA GLU A 215 14.39 7.30 8.51
C GLU A 215 14.00 5.82 8.39
N ALA A 216 12.70 5.52 8.39
CA ALA A 216 12.20 4.16 8.35
C ALA A 216 12.71 3.33 7.15
N PRO A 217 12.86 3.83 5.91
CA PRO A 217 13.42 3.04 4.83
C PRO A 217 14.82 2.49 5.15
N ALA A 218 15.72 3.31 5.68
CA ALA A 218 17.06 2.88 6.07
C ALA A 218 17.05 1.91 7.27
N MET A 219 16.08 2.06 8.18
CA MET A 219 15.90 1.12 9.29
C MET A 219 15.43 -0.24 8.78
N ILE A 220 14.47 -0.27 7.86
CA ILE A 220 13.91 -1.47 7.25
C ILE A 220 15.00 -2.24 6.48
N GLU A 221 15.78 -1.54 5.65
CA GLU A 221 16.93 -2.11 4.94
C GLU A 221 17.93 -2.74 5.92
N LYS A 222 18.30 -2.04 6.99
CA LYS A 222 19.22 -2.54 8.03
C LYS A 222 18.67 -3.77 8.76
N MET A 223 17.37 -3.87 8.93
CA MET A 223 16.69 -5.02 9.54
C MET A 223 16.60 -6.22 8.59
N GLY A 224 16.81 -6.02 7.28
CA GLY A 224 16.91 -7.09 6.28
C GLY A 224 15.57 -7.63 5.78
N PHE A 225 14.53 -6.82 5.78
CA PHE A 225 13.22 -7.17 5.22
C PHE A 225 12.67 -6.11 4.24
N GLY A 226 13.59 -5.36 3.59
CA GLY A 226 13.30 -4.39 2.54
C GLY A 226 14.55 -3.86 1.87
#